data_41ebcf6c03a58eba6afc0383b5172b80
#
_entry.id   41ebcf6c03a58eba6afc0383b5172b80
#
_cell.length_a   1.000
_cell.length_b   1.000
_cell.length_c   1.000
_cell.angle_alpha   90.00
_cell.angle_beta   90.00
_cell.angle_gamma   90.00
#
_symmetry.space_group_name_H-M   'P 1'
#
loop_
_entity.id
_entity.type
_entity.pdbx_description
1 polymer ?
#
loop_
_entity_poly.entity_id
_entity_poly.type
_entity_poly.pdbx_seq_one_letter_code
_entity_poly.pdbx_strand_id
1 'polypeptide(L)'
;MVKGRKRKIRIIGDPILSQKTKPAEKINKEILQLIADLKVTMLAREGLGLAANQIGVPVSVIAINPKGVGIEAEPFTVINPELLEISGEIEREEGCLSIPGINEVITRPTKVIVQGLDEAGKTIKLTAEGFLARVFMHEIDHINGVFFIDHLGKTRIELLKNRIDEISQSRK
;
A
#
# COMPACT_ATOMS: atom_id res chain seq x y z
N MET A 1 -7.03 22.43 -8.42
CA MET A 1 -6.51 21.22 -7.75
C MET A 1 -7.45 20.86 -6.60
N VAL A 2 -7.76 19.58 -6.43
CA VAL A 2 -8.60 19.10 -5.32
C VAL A 2 -7.76 19.12 -4.03
N LYS A 3 -8.31 19.71 -2.94
CA LYS A 3 -7.62 19.76 -1.63
C LYS A 3 -7.81 18.41 -0.91
N GLY A 4 -6.68 17.73 -0.63
CA GLY A 4 -6.70 16.48 0.12
C GLY A 4 -7.01 16.68 1.60
N ARG A 5 -7.61 15.67 2.22
CA ARG A 5 -7.95 15.60 3.65
C ARG A 5 -7.23 14.41 4.28
N LYS A 6 -6.68 14.62 5.47
CA LYS A 6 -6.14 13.51 6.27
C LYS A 6 -7.27 12.56 6.68
N ARG A 7 -7.12 11.27 6.35
CA ARG A 7 -8.09 10.22 6.67
C ARG A 7 -7.59 9.36 7.84
N LYS A 8 -8.54 8.70 8.51
CA LYS A 8 -8.22 7.68 9.53
C LYS A 8 -7.70 6.42 8.83
N ILE A 9 -6.56 5.91 9.28
CA ILE A 9 -6.02 4.62 8.80
C ILE A 9 -6.87 3.48 9.40
N ARG A 10 -7.26 2.55 8.56
CA ARG A 10 -7.91 1.29 8.96
C ARG A 10 -6.86 0.34 9.51
N ILE A 11 -7.19 -0.36 10.58
CA ILE A 11 -6.30 -1.25 11.31
C ILE A 11 -6.71 -2.69 11.03
N ILE A 12 -5.76 -3.61 11.07
CA ILE A 12 -5.98 -5.05 10.91
C ILE A 12 -7.20 -5.51 11.72
N GLY A 13 -7.99 -6.41 11.13
CA GLY A 13 -9.31 -6.79 11.65
C GLY A 13 -10.47 -5.96 11.07
N ASP A 14 -10.22 -4.84 10.36
CA ASP A 14 -11.23 -4.19 9.55
C ASP A 14 -11.46 -5.02 8.27
N PRO A 15 -12.70 -5.48 7.99
CA PRO A 15 -12.99 -6.37 6.86
C PRO A 15 -12.56 -5.81 5.50
N ILE A 16 -12.50 -4.50 5.35
CA ILE A 16 -12.10 -3.85 4.10
C ILE A 16 -10.65 -4.16 3.72
N LEU A 17 -9.78 -4.42 4.70
CA LEU A 17 -8.36 -4.68 4.48
C LEU A 17 -8.08 -6.11 3.99
N SER A 18 -9.01 -7.05 4.24
CA SER A 18 -8.90 -8.45 3.84
C SER A 18 -9.68 -8.76 2.55
N GLN A 19 -10.17 -7.73 1.86
CA GLN A 19 -10.91 -7.87 0.62
C GLN A 19 -10.12 -7.31 -0.55
N LYS A 20 -10.16 -8.01 -1.68
CA LYS A 20 -9.64 -7.47 -2.93
C LYS A 20 -10.43 -6.23 -3.33
N THR A 21 -9.74 -5.16 -3.65
CA THR A 21 -10.36 -3.91 -4.12
C THR A 21 -10.93 -4.06 -5.53
N LYS A 22 -11.87 -3.19 -5.87
CA LYS A 22 -12.44 -3.12 -7.22
C LYS A 22 -11.62 -2.16 -8.08
N PRO A 23 -11.50 -2.41 -9.39
CA PRO A 23 -10.87 -1.44 -10.27
C PRO A 23 -11.66 -0.13 -10.30
N ALA A 24 -10.96 0.98 -10.46
CA ALA A 24 -11.57 2.27 -10.78
C ALA A 24 -12.02 2.24 -12.25
N GLU A 25 -13.32 2.30 -12.49
CA GLU A 25 -13.87 2.28 -13.86
C GLU A 25 -13.71 3.63 -14.60
N LYS A 26 -13.69 4.72 -13.83
CA LYS A 26 -13.57 6.09 -14.35
C LYS A 26 -12.76 6.95 -13.38
N ILE A 27 -11.95 7.84 -13.93
CA ILE A 27 -11.23 8.86 -13.15
C ILE A 27 -12.14 10.10 -13.05
N ASN A 28 -13.08 10.04 -12.13
CA ASN A 28 -14.03 11.11 -11.83
C ASN A 28 -13.55 11.97 -10.65
N LYS A 29 -14.37 12.95 -10.24
CA LYS A 29 -14.06 13.83 -9.11
C LYS A 29 -13.85 13.07 -7.78
N GLU A 30 -14.52 11.94 -7.59
CA GLU A 30 -14.40 11.12 -6.39
C GLU A 30 -13.05 10.42 -6.33
N ILE A 31 -12.58 9.87 -7.45
CA ILE A 31 -11.24 9.27 -7.56
C ILE A 31 -10.15 10.34 -7.41
N LEU A 32 -10.30 11.52 -7.98
CA LEU A 32 -9.35 12.61 -7.80
C LEU A 32 -9.32 13.11 -6.34
N GLN A 33 -10.46 13.14 -5.64
CA GLN A 33 -10.50 13.43 -4.21
C GLN A 33 -9.82 12.33 -3.39
N LEU A 34 -10.07 11.06 -3.70
CA LEU A 34 -9.41 9.92 -3.07
C LEU A 34 -7.89 10.00 -3.22
N ILE A 35 -7.39 10.31 -4.41
CA ILE A 35 -5.97 10.49 -4.70
C ILE A 35 -5.36 11.60 -3.82
N ALA A 36 -6.03 12.74 -3.74
CA ALA A 36 -5.58 13.85 -2.90
C ALA A 36 -5.58 13.46 -1.40
N ASP A 37 -6.61 12.75 -0.94
CA ASP A 37 -6.71 12.26 0.44
C ASP A 37 -5.62 11.22 0.75
N LEU A 38 -5.31 10.30 -0.18
CA LEU A 38 -4.23 9.32 -0.05
C LEU A 38 -2.88 10.00 0.13
N LYS A 39 -2.51 10.92 -0.77
CA LYS A 39 -1.23 11.64 -0.71
C LYS A 39 -1.07 12.39 0.62
N VAL A 40 -2.08 13.15 1.01
CA VAL A 40 -2.06 13.92 2.28
C VAL A 40 -1.97 13.00 3.49
N THR A 41 -2.72 11.89 3.50
CA THR A 41 -2.72 10.94 4.61
C THR A 41 -1.39 10.22 4.71
N MET A 42 -0.85 9.74 3.58
CA MET A 42 0.45 9.08 3.50
C MET A 42 1.56 9.97 4.06
N LEU A 43 1.68 11.20 3.56
CA LEU A 43 2.70 12.15 4.00
C LEU A 43 2.55 12.54 5.48
N ALA A 44 1.31 12.74 5.95
CA ALA A 44 1.04 13.07 7.36
C ALA A 44 1.31 11.91 8.33
N ARG A 45 1.58 10.71 7.82
CA ARG A 45 1.96 9.50 8.57
C ARG A 45 3.39 9.06 8.29
N GLU A 46 4.16 9.89 7.57
CA GLU A 46 5.54 9.56 7.15
C GLU A 46 5.62 8.22 6.39
N GLY A 47 4.52 7.90 5.68
CA GLY A 47 4.41 6.65 4.93
C GLY A 47 5.20 6.67 3.62
N LEU A 48 5.68 5.50 3.22
CA LEU A 48 6.37 5.28 1.95
C LEU A 48 5.39 4.94 0.84
N GLY A 49 4.26 4.34 1.20
CA GLY A 49 3.14 4.04 0.36
C GLY A 49 1.84 4.04 1.16
N LEU A 50 0.71 4.03 0.46
CA LEU A 50 -0.62 3.90 1.05
C LEU A 50 -1.64 3.44 0.00
N ALA A 51 -2.36 2.37 0.30
CA ALA A 51 -3.43 1.86 -0.55
C ALA A 51 -4.81 2.41 -0.14
N ALA A 52 -5.74 2.52 -1.08
CA ALA A 52 -7.04 3.13 -0.86
C ALA A 52 -7.90 2.41 0.19
N ASN A 53 -7.82 1.08 0.28
CA ASN A 53 -8.53 0.31 1.31
C ASN A 53 -8.04 0.62 2.73
N GLN A 54 -6.78 1.05 2.90
CA GLN A 54 -6.25 1.48 4.21
C GLN A 54 -6.89 2.79 4.72
N ILE A 55 -7.50 3.58 3.86
CA ILE A 55 -8.32 4.74 4.26
C ILE A 55 -9.82 4.52 4.07
N GLY A 56 -10.23 3.26 3.93
CA GLY A 56 -11.63 2.85 3.92
C GLY A 56 -12.33 2.94 2.56
N VAL A 57 -11.59 2.96 1.45
CA VAL A 57 -12.16 3.00 0.09
C VAL A 57 -11.73 1.75 -0.68
N PRO A 58 -12.67 0.84 -1.06
CA PRO A 58 -12.33 -0.45 -1.66
C PRO A 58 -12.08 -0.36 -3.18
N VAL A 59 -11.23 0.58 -3.59
CA VAL A 59 -10.87 0.83 -5.00
C VAL A 59 -9.37 0.62 -5.20
N SER A 60 -8.99 0.11 -6.37
CA SER A 60 -7.61 -0.23 -6.71
C SER A 60 -6.79 1.02 -7.06
N VAL A 61 -6.36 1.74 -6.03
CA VAL A 61 -5.49 2.93 -6.14
C VAL A 61 -4.44 2.86 -5.04
N ILE A 62 -3.19 3.11 -5.40
CA ILE A 62 -2.07 3.21 -4.47
C ILE A 62 -1.36 4.55 -4.61
N ALA A 63 -0.87 5.09 -3.52
CA ALA A 63 0.03 6.24 -3.48
C ALA A 63 1.43 5.80 -3.09
N ILE A 64 2.46 6.39 -3.70
CA ILE A 64 3.88 6.10 -3.49
C ILE A 64 4.61 7.40 -3.16
N ASN A 65 5.50 7.36 -2.18
CA ASN A 65 6.38 8.46 -1.79
C ASN A 65 7.84 8.12 -2.09
N PRO A 66 8.36 8.48 -3.28
CA PRO A 66 9.75 8.16 -3.65
C PRO A 66 10.77 8.86 -2.76
N LYS A 67 10.48 10.07 -2.25
CA LYS A 67 11.38 10.80 -1.35
C LYS A 67 11.67 10.03 -0.07
N GLY A 68 10.70 9.28 0.43
CA GLY A 68 10.86 8.44 1.62
C GLY A 68 11.87 7.29 1.43
N VAL A 69 12.22 6.96 0.19
CA VAL A 69 13.23 5.94 -0.15
C VAL A 69 14.47 6.55 -0.83
N GLY A 70 14.67 7.87 -0.71
CA GLY A 70 15.86 8.57 -1.21
C GLY A 70 15.84 8.91 -2.71
N ILE A 71 14.68 8.88 -3.36
CA ILE A 71 14.52 9.24 -4.76
C ILE A 71 13.88 10.62 -4.84
N GLU A 72 14.56 11.59 -5.46
CA GLU A 72 14.08 12.96 -5.65
C GLU A 72 12.98 13.04 -6.70
N ALA A 73 11.77 12.62 -6.31
CA ALA A 73 10.56 12.72 -7.12
C ALA A 73 9.35 13.02 -6.22
N GLU A 74 8.36 13.70 -6.78
CA GLU A 74 7.13 14.01 -6.03
C GLU A 74 6.28 12.75 -5.80
N PRO A 75 5.52 12.70 -4.68
CA PRO A 75 4.56 11.64 -4.44
C PRO A 75 3.56 11.51 -5.58
N PHE A 76 3.36 10.30 -6.05
CA PHE A 76 2.46 10.00 -7.16
C PHE A 76 1.51 8.85 -6.82
N THR A 77 0.53 8.61 -7.69
CA THR A 77 -0.43 7.53 -7.54
C THR A 77 -0.44 6.65 -8.79
N VAL A 78 -0.78 5.39 -8.58
CA VAL A 78 -1.07 4.45 -9.66
C VAL A 78 -2.49 3.94 -9.47
N ILE A 79 -3.31 4.13 -10.48
CA ILE A 79 -4.70 3.67 -10.51
C ILE A 79 -4.73 2.34 -11.25
N ASN A 80 -5.43 1.36 -10.69
CA ASN A 80 -5.49 -0.01 -11.22
C ASN A 80 -4.09 -0.61 -11.49
N PRO A 81 -3.19 -0.62 -10.49
CA PRO A 81 -1.86 -1.17 -10.70
C PRO A 81 -1.94 -2.67 -10.98
N GLU A 82 -1.18 -3.09 -11.99
CA GLU A 82 -0.99 -4.47 -12.40
C GLU A 82 0.50 -4.80 -12.38
N LEU A 83 0.85 -5.88 -11.73
CA LEU A 83 2.22 -6.37 -11.67
C LEU A 83 2.51 -7.19 -12.93
N LEU A 84 3.45 -6.72 -13.75
CA LEU A 84 3.81 -7.37 -15.01
C LEU A 84 4.99 -8.34 -14.85
N GLU A 85 6.03 -7.91 -14.12
CA GLU A 85 7.26 -8.68 -13.95
C GLU A 85 7.82 -8.49 -12.55
N ILE A 86 8.45 -9.55 -12.05
CA ILE A 86 9.24 -9.55 -10.80
C ILE A 86 10.57 -10.24 -11.03
N SER A 87 11.62 -9.78 -10.38
CA SER A 87 12.93 -10.46 -10.40
C SER A 87 13.75 -10.17 -9.16
N GLY A 88 14.68 -11.11 -8.87
CA GLY A 88 15.52 -11.07 -7.69
C GLY A 88 14.75 -11.24 -6.39
N GLU A 89 15.47 -11.38 -5.28
CA GLU A 89 14.90 -11.51 -3.94
C GLU A 89 15.82 -10.87 -2.92
N ILE A 90 15.24 -10.26 -1.89
CA ILE A 90 15.95 -9.69 -0.75
C ILE A 90 15.10 -9.75 0.50
N GLU A 91 15.70 -10.18 1.59
CA GLU A 91 15.09 -10.13 2.92
C GLU A 91 15.37 -8.78 3.58
N ARG A 92 14.33 -8.11 4.04
CA ARG A 92 14.42 -6.89 4.85
C ARG A 92 13.24 -6.76 5.78
N GLU A 93 13.43 -6.02 6.86
CA GLU A 93 12.34 -5.64 7.77
C GLU A 93 11.29 -4.80 7.05
N GLU A 94 10.03 -5.10 7.34
CA GLU A 94 8.84 -4.44 6.81
C GLU A 94 7.83 -4.23 7.93
N GLY A 95 7.18 -3.08 7.94
CA GLY A 95 6.09 -2.71 8.83
C GLY A 95 4.93 -2.11 8.04
N CYS A 96 3.81 -1.87 8.71
CA CYS A 96 2.60 -1.36 8.06
C CYS A 96 1.85 -0.39 8.96
N LEU A 97 1.35 0.71 8.41
CA LEU A 97 0.48 1.65 9.12
C LEU A 97 -0.82 1.01 9.63
N SER A 98 -1.27 -0.05 8.96
CA SER A 98 -2.46 -0.83 9.35
C SER A 98 -2.17 -1.92 10.40
N ILE A 99 -0.88 -2.17 10.73
CA ILE A 99 -0.45 -3.11 11.77
C ILE A 99 0.62 -2.43 12.63
N PRO A 100 0.25 -1.41 13.40
CA PRO A 100 1.22 -0.60 14.14
C PRO A 100 2.00 -1.42 15.15
N GLY A 101 3.32 -1.21 15.18
CA GLY A 101 4.22 -1.81 16.18
C GLY A 101 4.59 -3.28 15.90
N ILE A 102 4.25 -3.83 14.75
CA ILE A 102 4.78 -5.13 14.28
C ILE A 102 5.67 -4.85 13.07
N ASN A 103 6.92 -5.28 13.16
CA ASN A 103 7.88 -5.31 12.07
C ASN A 103 8.45 -6.72 11.95
N GLU A 104 8.56 -7.22 10.72
CA GLU A 104 9.05 -8.57 10.44
C GLU A 104 9.92 -8.59 9.19
N VAL A 105 10.86 -9.53 9.15
CA VAL A 105 11.69 -9.72 7.95
C VAL A 105 10.89 -10.46 6.89
N ILE A 106 10.72 -9.83 5.74
CA ILE A 106 9.95 -10.33 4.61
C ILE A 106 10.84 -10.40 3.37
N THR A 107 10.77 -11.52 2.66
CA THR A 107 11.38 -11.66 1.34
C THR A 107 10.52 -10.95 0.30
N ARG A 108 11.14 -10.07 -0.47
CA ARG A 108 10.50 -9.33 -1.57
C ARG A 108 11.38 -9.33 -2.81
N PRO A 109 10.80 -9.20 -4.01
CA PRO A 109 11.60 -9.00 -5.21
C PRO A 109 12.43 -7.70 -5.12
N THR A 110 13.62 -7.72 -5.72
CA THR A 110 14.49 -6.54 -5.82
C THR A 110 14.12 -5.63 -6.98
N LYS A 111 13.34 -6.13 -7.94
CA LYS A 111 12.84 -5.38 -9.09
C LYS A 111 11.43 -5.80 -9.45
N VAL A 112 10.59 -4.82 -9.76
CA VAL A 112 9.23 -5.03 -10.27
C VAL A 112 8.96 -4.12 -11.46
N ILE A 113 8.12 -4.57 -12.37
CA ILE A 113 7.54 -3.75 -13.44
C ILE A 113 6.03 -3.71 -13.21
N VAL A 114 5.51 -2.51 -13.03
CA VAL A 114 4.10 -2.25 -12.74
C VAL A 114 3.50 -1.40 -13.84
N GLN A 115 2.32 -1.76 -14.32
CA GLN A 115 1.50 -0.96 -15.23
C GLN A 115 0.26 -0.45 -14.50
N GLY A 116 -0.25 0.69 -14.90
CA GLY A 116 -1.50 1.25 -14.38
C GLY A 116 -1.84 2.54 -15.09
N LEU A 117 -2.73 3.34 -14.49
CA LEU A 117 -3.09 4.65 -15.01
C LEU A 117 -2.56 5.76 -14.08
N ASP A 118 -2.16 6.88 -14.67
CA ASP A 118 -1.90 8.12 -13.94
C ASP A 118 -3.22 8.88 -13.65
N GLU A 119 -3.10 10.03 -12.99
CA GLU A 119 -4.26 10.88 -12.61
C GLU A 119 -4.98 11.50 -13.81
N ALA A 120 -4.35 11.52 -14.99
CA ALA A 120 -4.95 11.96 -16.26
C ALA A 120 -5.60 10.81 -17.06
N GLY A 121 -5.52 9.57 -16.54
CA GLY A 121 -6.04 8.37 -17.20
C GLY A 121 -5.13 7.80 -18.28
N LYS A 122 -3.89 8.28 -18.35
CA LYS A 122 -2.91 7.75 -19.28
C LYS A 122 -2.27 6.49 -18.71
N THR A 123 -2.13 5.47 -19.55
CA THR A 123 -1.37 4.26 -19.19
C THR A 123 0.08 4.60 -18.95
N ILE A 124 0.59 4.18 -17.79
CA ILE A 124 1.99 4.29 -17.39
C ILE A 124 2.57 2.90 -17.10
N LYS A 125 3.84 2.72 -17.43
CA LYS A 125 4.62 1.54 -17.08
C LYS A 125 5.83 2.00 -16.29
N LEU A 126 5.99 1.47 -15.08
CA LEU A 126 7.00 1.88 -14.11
C LEU A 126 7.90 0.69 -13.78
N THR A 127 9.19 0.93 -13.78
CA THR A 127 10.18 -0.01 -13.24
C THR A 127 10.62 0.50 -11.88
N ALA A 128 10.48 -0.30 -10.85
CA ALA A 128 10.94 -0.01 -9.51
C ALA A 128 11.98 -1.03 -9.05
N GLU A 129 13.04 -0.55 -8.41
CA GLU A 129 14.15 -1.38 -7.93
C GLU A 129 14.43 -1.11 -6.44
N GLY A 130 15.07 -2.06 -5.77
CA GLY A 130 15.49 -1.95 -4.38
C GLY A 130 14.31 -1.73 -3.43
N PHE A 131 14.41 -0.71 -2.59
CA PHE A 131 13.37 -0.44 -1.58
C PHE A 131 12.07 0.05 -2.20
N LEU A 132 12.12 0.77 -3.33
CA LEU A 132 10.93 1.18 -4.06
C LEU A 132 10.12 -0.01 -4.58
N ALA A 133 10.79 -1.07 -5.06
CA ALA A 133 10.12 -2.31 -5.46
C ALA A 133 9.33 -2.93 -4.28
N ARG A 134 9.92 -2.92 -3.08
CA ARG A 134 9.28 -3.38 -1.85
C ARG A 134 8.02 -2.57 -1.54
N VAL A 135 8.08 -1.24 -1.65
CA VAL A 135 6.91 -0.37 -1.43
C VAL A 135 5.79 -0.73 -2.40
N PHE A 136 6.10 -0.87 -3.69
CA PHE A 136 5.08 -1.30 -4.67
C PHE A 136 4.44 -2.64 -4.32
N MET A 137 5.24 -3.64 -3.96
CA MET A 137 4.72 -4.95 -3.58
C MET A 137 3.82 -4.89 -2.35
N HIS A 138 4.21 -4.10 -1.33
CA HIS A 138 3.42 -3.89 -0.14
C HIS A 138 2.04 -3.29 -0.45
N GLU A 139 2.00 -2.24 -1.28
CA GLU A 139 0.74 -1.58 -1.63
C GLU A 139 -0.12 -2.41 -2.57
N ILE A 140 0.49 -3.19 -3.48
CA ILE A 140 -0.22 -4.15 -4.33
C ILE A 140 -0.82 -5.29 -3.50
N ASP A 141 -0.12 -5.76 -2.47
CA ASP A 141 -0.69 -6.71 -1.51
C ASP A 141 -1.95 -6.15 -0.87
N HIS A 142 -1.91 -4.92 -0.35
CA HIS A 142 -3.08 -4.30 0.28
C HIS A 142 -4.31 -4.24 -0.62
N ILE A 143 -4.17 -3.86 -1.89
CA ILE A 143 -5.31 -3.83 -2.81
C ILE A 143 -5.82 -5.23 -3.18
N ASN A 144 -5.04 -6.28 -2.94
CA ASN A 144 -5.44 -7.67 -3.08
C ASN A 144 -5.96 -8.30 -1.77
N GLY A 145 -6.04 -7.52 -0.68
CA GLY A 145 -6.50 -7.99 0.62
C GLY A 145 -5.47 -8.83 1.39
N VAL A 146 -4.19 -8.65 1.08
CA VAL A 146 -3.05 -9.36 1.66
C VAL A 146 -2.25 -8.41 2.55
N PHE A 147 -1.79 -8.90 3.70
CA PHE A 147 -0.88 -8.19 4.59
C PHE A 147 0.55 -8.71 4.44
N PHE A 148 1.55 -7.88 4.76
CA PHE A 148 2.95 -8.33 4.76
C PHE A 148 3.18 -9.53 5.70
N ILE A 149 2.45 -9.64 6.80
CA ILE A 149 2.54 -10.76 7.73
C ILE A 149 2.04 -12.08 7.13
N ASP A 150 1.20 -12.05 6.09
CA ASP A 150 0.71 -13.26 5.40
C ASP A 150 1.82 -14.00 4.64
N HIS A 151 2.96 -13.33 4.40
CA HIS A 151 4.18 -13.93 3.84
C HIS A 151 5.04 -14.67 4.86
N LEU A 152 4.69 -14.59 6.17
CA LEU A 152 5.41 -15.29 7.23
C LEU A 152 5.02 -16.77 7.31
N GLY A 153 5.93 -17.59 7.78
CA GLY A 153 5.64 -18.99 8.11
C GLY A 153 4.66 -19.13 9.27
N LYS A 154 3.90 -20.22 9.29
CA LYS A 154 2.83 -20.49 10.28
C LYS A 154 3.30 -20.31 11.74
N THR A 155 4.49 -20.81 12.07
CA THR A 155 5.05 -20.67 13.44
C THR A 155 5.22 -19.20 13.83
N ARG A 156 5.68 -18.35 12.90
CA ARG A 156 5.87 -16.93 13.20
C ARG A 156 4.54 -16.20 13.38
N ILE A 157 3.56 -16.51 12.55
CA ILE A 157 2.19 -15.98 12.68
C ILE A 157 1.60 -16.35 14.06
N GLU A 158 1.75 -17.59 14.50
CA GLU A 158 1.23 -18.04 15.80
C GLU A 158 1.87 -17.27 16.98
N LEU A 159 3.17 -16.97 16.90
CA LEU A 159 3.85 -16.15 17.91
C LEU A 159 3.34 -14.70 17.95
N LEU A 160 2.86 -14.17 16.83
CA LEU A 160 2.35 -12.80 16.72
C LEU A 160 0.85 -12.69 17.04
N LYS A 161 0.14 -13.81 17.14
CA LYS A 161 -1.33 -13.86 17.21
C LYS A 161 -1.91 -12.95 18.28
N ASN A 162 -1.45 -13.08 19.53
CA ASN A 162 -1.96 -12.28 20.65
C ASN A 162 -1.79 -10.77 20.38
N ARG A 163 -0.65 -10.37 19.83
CA ARG A 163 -0.38 -8.96 19.50
C ARG A 163 -1.23 -8.46 18.34
N ILE A 164 -1.45 -9.29 17.32
CA ILE A 164 -2.36 -8.99 16.21
C ILE A 164 -3.79 -8.81 16.72
N ASP A 165 -4.25 -9.68 17.63
CA ASP A 165 -5.58 -9.61 18.24
C ASP A 165 -5.75 -8.33 19.06
N GLU A 166 -4.75 -7.94 19.87
CA GLU A 166 -4.75 -6.68 20.62
C GLU A 166 -4.87 -5.46 19.69
N ILE A 167 -4.08 -5.41 18.60
CA ILE A 167 -4.13 -4.34 17.62
C ILE A 167 -5.52 -4.30 16.95
N SER A 168 -6.05 -5.45 16.55
CA SER A 168 -7.38 -5.57 15.94
C SER A 168 -8.50 -5.05 16.84
N GLN A 169 -8.41 -5.26 18.16
CA GLN A 169 -9.38 -4.78 19.14
C GLN A 169 -9.28 -3.27 19.38
N SER A 170 -8.11 -2.66 19.18
CA SER A 170 -7.87 -1.21 19.39
C SER A 170 -8.53 -0.30 18.33
N ARG A 171 -9.14 -0.87 17.30
CA ARG A 171 -9.79 -0.13 16.20
C ARG A 171 -11.10 0.58 16.60
N LYS A 172 -11.66 0.28 17.77
CA LYS A 172 -12.93 0.82 18.30
C LYS A 172 -12.89 2.32 18.59
#